data_710640919d6ce29a3eb61f5edb22ee01
#
_entry.id   710640919d6ce29a3eb61f5edb22ee01
#
_cell.length_a   1.000
_cell.length_b   1.000
_cell.length_c   1.000
_cell.angle_alpha   90.00
_cell.angle_beta   90.00
_cell.angle_gamma   90.00
#
_symmetry.space_group_name_H-M   'P 1'
#
loop_
_entity.id
_entity.type
_entity.pdbx_description
1 polymer ?
#
loop_
_entity_poly.entity_id
_entity_poly.type
_entity_poly.pdbx_seq_one_letter_code
_entity_poly.pdbx_strand_id
1 'polypeptide(L)'
;KLPFFVWSDINKKITEHYLRAAGITLEQKKAINIFLLDANQRVLDIKTGLERSLPASILKFYGELSPQQEPMLMSVNAPVLLMPNLLDPPMCEELITLWKEGEHEESKVTSVVGDKEVTRKHTKVKKRRDFRIMDPGLQKVLQQTIGRRIAPELEKVFHFGGFRFDRFVVVCYDSERGDYFRVHRDNLSPSTADRAFALTLNLNVEEYTGGELVFPEYGPHKYQPKSGGGIVFSCSLLHEALPVTQGRRFALLTFFRTLNNQQK
;
A
#
# COMPACT_ATOMS: atom_id res chain seq x y z
N LYS A 1 -12.06 -4.07 40.22
CA LYS A 1 -11.38 -4.79 39.16
C LYS A 1 -11.64 -4.03 37.86
N LEU A 2 -10.58 -3.60 37.15
CA LEU A 2 -10.74 -2.89 35.90
C LEU A 2 -11.21 -3.88 34.81
N PRO A 3 -12.11 -3.49 33.88
CA PRO A 3 -12.64 -4.36 32.85
C PRO A 3 -11.64 -4.54 31.67
N PHE A 4 -10.40 -4.08 31.82
CA PHE A 4 -9.37 -4.15 30.79
C PHE A 4 -8.02 -4.45 31.43
N PHE A 5 -7.07 -4.90 30.64
CA PHE A 5 -5.71 -5.17 31.05
C PHE A 5 -4.92 -3.88 31.20
N VAL A 6 -4.12 -3.80 32.28
CA VAL A 6 -3.14 -2.73 32.50
C VAL A 6 -1.76 -3.35 32.41
N TRP A 7 -0.94 -2.84 31.51
CA TRP A 7 0.43 -3.28 31.31
C TRP A 7 1.40 -2.27 31.94
N SER A 8 2.43 -2.76 32.57
CA SER A 8 3.53 -1.94 33.07
C SER A 8 4.70 -2.00 32.09
N ASP A 9 5.08 -0.85 31.55
CA ASP A 9 6.27 -0.71 30.68
C ASP A 9 7.50 -0.34 31.50
N ILE A 10 7.96 -1.29 32.33
CA ILE A 10 9.06 -1.11 33.27
C ILE A 10 10.33 -0.61 32.56
N ASN A 11 10.61 -1.11 31.38
CA ASN A 11 11.81 -0.77 30.59
C ASN A 11 11.58 0.43 29.65
N LYS A 12 10.40 1.03 29.68
CA LYS A 12 9.98 2.17 28.83
C LYS A 12 10.12 1.94 27.32
N LYS A 13 10.36 0.73 26.87
CA LYS A 13 10.57 0.40 25.46
C LYS A 13 9.31 0.64 24.61
N ILE A 14 8.15 0.29 25.14
CA ILE A 14 6.86 0.50 24.47
C ILE A 14 6.57 2.00 24.41
N THR A 15 6.69 2.69 25.55
CA THR A 15 6.50 4.14 25.63
C THR A 15 7.42 4.88 24.67
N GLU A 16 8.72 4.56 24.66
CA GLU A 16 9.69 5.19 23.78
C GLU A 16 9.38 4.94 22.30
N HIS A 17 8.93 3.73 21.97
CA HIS A 17 8.52 3.39 20.62
C HIS A 17 7.36 4.27 20.12
N TYR A 18 6.29 4.39 20.93
CA TYR A 18 5.13 5.21 20.59
C TYR A 18 5.46 6.71 20.55
N LEU A 19 6.22 7.23 21.53
CA LEU A 19 6.64 8.63 21.56
C LEU A 19 7.47 8.98 20.31
N ARG A 20 8.43 8.12 19.95
CA ARG A 20 9.26 8.31 18.77
C ARG A 20 8.44 8.26 17.48
N ALA A 21 7.50 7.31 17.37
CA ALA A 21 6.61 7.19 16.21
C ALA A 21 5.68 8.42 16.08
N ALA A 22 5.38 9.08 17.18
CA ALA A 22 4.54 10.26 17.26
C ALA A 22 5.31 11.60 17.12
N GLY A 23 6.64 11.56 16.99
CA GLY A 23 7.46 12.78 16.97
C GLY A 23 7.47 13.57 18.29
N ILE A 24 7.07 12.94 19.41
CA ILE A 24 7.00 13.57 20.72
C ILE A 24 8.38 13.49 21.39
N THR A 25 8.92 14.62 21.80
CA THR A 25 10.22 14.69 22.46
C THR A 25 10.15 14.28 23.94
N LEU A 26 11.30 13.87 24.49
CA LEU A 26 11.42 13.44 25.89
C LEU A 26 11.09 14.57 26.91
N GLU A 27 11.17 15.82 26.51
CA GLU A 27 10.83 16.99 27.36
C GLU A 27 9.32 17.11 27.62
N GLN A 28 8.50 16.59 26.70
CA GLN A 28 7.04 16.50 26.84
C GLN A 28 6.60 15.31 27.72
N LYS A 29 7.53 14.58 28.33
CA LYS A 29 7.30 13.39 29.18
C LYS A 29 6.48 13.64 30.45
N LYS A 30 6.28 14.88 30.87
CA LYS A 30 5.49 15.20 32.09
C LYS A 30 3.98 15.13 31.84
N ALA A 31 3.53 15.07 30.61
CA ALA A 31 2.13 14.97 30.25
C ALA A 31 1.71 13.50 30.04
N ILE A 32 0.49 13.18 30.43
CA ILE A 32 -0.11 11.89 30.08
C ILE A 32 -0.43 11.93 28.60
N ASN A 33 0.09 10.94 27.86
CA ASN A 33 -0.18 10.77 26.45
C ASN A 33 -1.07 9.54 26.24
N ILE A 34 -2.16 9.71 25.52
CA ILE A 34 -3.12 8.67 25.21
C ILE A 34 -3.06 8.44 23.70
N PHE A 35 -2.61 7.25 23.29
CA PHE A 35 -2.53 6.84 21.91
C PHE A 35 -3.82 6.13 21.54
N LEU A 36 -4.57 6.68 20.58
CA LEU A 36 -5.75 6.03 20.01
C LEU A 36 -5.29 5.11 18.90
N LEU A 37 -5.61 3.83 19.02
CA LEU A 37 -5.12 2.78 18.10
C LEU A 37 -6.29 2.15 17.35
N ASP A 38 -6.02 1.71 16.11
CA ASP A 38 -6.93 0.83 15.38
C ASP A 38 -6.82 -0.64 15.88
N ALA A 39 -7.65 -1.51 15.32
CA ALA A 39 -7.63 -2.94 15.66
C ALA A 39 -6.30 -3.64 15.33
N ASN A 40 -5.47 -3.05 14.47
CA ASN A 40 -4.12 -3.52 14.12
C ASN A 40 -3.03 -2.80 14.93
N GLN A 41 -3.39 -2.12 16.02
CA GLN A 41 -2.49 -1.39 16.92
C GLN A 41 -1.73 -0.23 16.25
N ARG A 42 -2.28 0.35 15.18
CA ARG A 42 -1.72 1.53 14.53
C ARG A 42 -2.21 2.79 15.25
N VAL A 43 -1.33 3.76 15.45
CA VAL A 43 -1.70 5.04 16.04
C VAL A 43 -2.57 5.82 15.06
N LEU A 44 -3.80 6.11 15.47
CA LEU A 44 -4.76 6.92 14.73
C LEU A 44 -4.74 8.38 15.16
N ASP A 45 -4.58 8.61 16.47
CA ASP A 45 -4.51 9.96 17.06
C ASP A 45 -3.82 9.91 18.42
N ILE A 46 -3.39 11.07 18.92
CA ILE A 46 -2.72 11.22 20.20
C ILE A 46 -3.37 12.37 20.95
N LYS A 47 -3.82 12.08 22.18
CA LYS A 47 -4.35 13.07 23.09
C LYS A 47 -3.36 13.28 24.23
N THR A 48 -3.08 14.53 24.60
CA THR A 48 -2.16 14.89 25.69
C THR A 48 -2.92 15.56 26.81
N GLY A 49 -2.63 15.16 28.06
CA GLY A 49 -3.28 15.71 29.25
C GLY A 49 -4.47 14.89 29.74
N LEU A 50 -5.09 15.35 30.83
CA LEU A 50 -6.30 14.76 31.43
C LEU A 50 -7.36 15.83 31.59
N GLU A 51 -8.06 16.14 30.49
CA GLU A 51 -9.23 16.99 30.53
C GLU A 51 -10.49 16.19 30.85
N ARG A 52 -11.47 16.79 31.57
CA ARG A 52 -12.76 16.13 31.87
C ARG A 52 -13.53 15.73 30.63
N SER A 53 -13.35 16.45 29.53
CA SER A 53 -13.96 16.19 28.22
C SER A 53 -13.32 15.01 27.44
N LEU A 54 -12.15 14.55 27.87
CA LEU A 54 -11.34 13.56 27.15
C LEU A 54 -12.08 12.23 26.86
N PRO A 55 -12.81 11.61 27.81
CA PRO A 55 -13.55 10.38 27.52
C PRO A 55 -14.59 10.57 26.41
N ALA A 56 -15.33 11.68 26.46
CA ALA A 56 -16.34 11.99 25.44
C ALA A 56 -15.71 12.23 24.05
N SER A 57 -14.56 12.93 24.02
CA SER A 57 -13.84 13.17 22.76
C SER A 57 -13.26 11.90 22.15
N ILE A 58 -12.80 10.94 22.96
CA ILE A 58 -12.33 9.63 22.50
C ILE A 58 -13.49 8.81 21.92
N LEU A 59 -14.62 8.75 22.64
CA LEU A 59 -15.80 8.03 22.15
C LEU A 59 -16.33 8.62 20.84
N LYS A 60 -16.37 9.95 20.75
CA LYS A 60 -16.74 10.65 19.52
C LYS A 60 -15.78 10.29 18.37
N PHE A 61 -14.48 10.38 18.61
CA PHE A 61 -13.44 10.03 17.65
C PHE A 61 -13.64 8.60 17.09
N TYR A 62 -13.80 7.58 17.94
CA TYR A 62 -14.03 6.21 17.49
C TYR A 62 -15.39 6.03 16.80
N GLY A 63 -16.42 6.78 17.19
CA GLY A 63 -17.71 6.79 16.51
C GLY A 63 -17.65 7.36 15.09
N GLU A 64 -16.72 8.29 14.84
CA GLU A 64 -16.52 8.93 13.53
C GLU A 64 -15.57 8.16 12.60
N LEU A 65 -14.73 7.24 13.14
CA LEU A 65 -13.70 6.52 12.40
C LEU A 65 -14.21 5.51 11.36
N SER A 66 -15.44 5.06 11.47
CA SER A 66 -16.03 4.18 10.45
C SER A 66 -17.56 4.26 10.52
N PRO A 67 -18.25 4.48 9.42
CA PRO A 67 -19.56 3.90 9.30
C PRO A 67 -19.36 2.39 9.48
N GLN A 68 -19.95 1.80 10.51
CA GLN A 68 -20.00 0.34 10.62
C GLN A 68 -20.65 -0.15 9.33
N GLN A 69 -19.86 -0.75 8.46
CA GLN A 69 -20.41 -1.42 7.31
C GLN A 69 -21.24 -2.59 7.84
N GLU A 70 -22.48 -2.67 7.41
CA GLU A 70 -23.32 -3.82 7.73
C GLU A 70 -22.60 -5.10 7.29
N PRO A 71 -22.65 -6.16 8.13
CA PRO A 71 -22.08 -7.43 7.76
C PRO A 71 -22.60 -7.91 6.40
N MET A 72 -21.70 -8.25 5.49
CA MET A 72 -22.04 -8.74 4.17
C MET A 72 -21.62 -10.20 4.04
N LEU A 73 -22.51 -11.04 3.49
CA LEU A 73 -22.15 -12.42 3.18
C LEU A 73 -21.26 -12.45 1.95
N MET A 74 -19.99 -12.77 2.14
CA MET A 74 -19.00 -12.91 1.07
C MET A 74 -18.92 -14.37 0.65
N SER A 75 -19.35 -14.68 -0.58
CA SER A 75 -19.26 -16.04 -1.15
C SER A 75 -17.99 -16.26 -1.96
N VAL A 76 -17.48 -15.22 -2.59
CA VAL A 76 -16.24 -15.24 -3.39
C VAL A 76 -15.49 -13.92 -3.18
N ASN A 77 -14.19 -14.00 -2.94
CA ASN A 77 -13.32 -12.85 -2.82
C ASN A 77 -11.90 -13.21 -3.28
N ALA A 78 -11.22 -12.32 -3.97
CA ALA A 78 -9.82 -12.54 -4.29
C ALA A 78 -8.96 -12.57 -3.03
N PRO A 79 -7.93 -13.44 -2.94
CA PRO A 79 -7.02 -13.52 -1.79
C PRO A 79 -6.02 -12.36 -1.82
N VAL A 80 -6.52 -11.17 -1.53
CA VAL A 80 -5.76 -9.92 -1.55
C VAL A 80 -5.84 -9.22 -0.20
N LEU A 81 -4.83 -8.41 0.14
CA LEU A 81 -4.86 -7.52 1.29
C LEU A 81 -5.20 -6.10 0.83
N LEU A 82 -6.28 -5.56 1.37
CA LEU A 82 -6.62 -4.14 1.25
C LEU A 82 -5.96 -3.40 2.41
N MET A 83 -4.96 -2.60 2.09
CA MET A 83 -4.12 -1.90 3.08
C MET A 83 -4.46 -0.41 3.08
N PRO A 84 -5.19 0.11 4.09
CA PRO A 84 -5.46 1.53 4.18
C PRO A 84 -4.24 2.31 4.66
N ASN A 85 -4.14 3.59 4.26
CA ASN A 85 -3.21 4.57 4.82
C ASN A 85 -1.74 4.13 4.83
N LEU A 86 -1.25 3.49 3.77
CA LEU A 86 0.16 3.12 3.63
C LEU A 86 1.06 4.34 3.48
N LEU A 87 0.57 5.36 2.76
CA LEU A 87 1.20 6.68 2.64
C LEU A 87 0.20 7.75 3.09
N ASP A 88 0.73 8.85 3.61
CA ASP A 88 -0.05 10.05 3.92
C ASP A 88 -0.30 10.91 2.67
N PRO A 89 -1.26 11.84 2.71
CA PRO A 89 -1.56 12.70 1.56
C PRO A 89 -0.36 13.51 1.06
N PRO A 90 0.50 14.13 1.89
CA PRO A 90 1.67 14.86 1.40
C PRO A 90 2.63 13.99 0.59
N MET A 91 2.89 12.75 1.01
CA MET A 91 3.73 11.82 0.25
C MET A 91 3.07 11.41 -1.07
N CYS A 92 1.76 11.24 -1.10
CA CYS A 92 1.03 10.97 -2.35
C CYS A 92 1.18 12.12 -3.35
N GLU A 93 1.03 13.37 -2.90
CA GLU A 93 1.20 14.57 -3.72
C GLU A 93 2.63 14.74 -4.22
N GLU A 94 3.63 14.48 -3.36
CA GLU A 94 5.04 14.50 -3.74
C GLU A 94 5.34 13.52 -4.87
N LEU A 95 4.86 12.27 -4.76
CA LEU A 95 5.06 11.26 -5.79
C LEU A 95 4.38 11.62 -7.13
N ILE A 96 3.20 12.24 -7.09
CA ILE A 96 2.52 12.74 -8.29
C ILE A 96 3.32 13.89 -8.91
N THR A 97 3.85 14.79 -8.09
CA THR A 97 4.67 15.93 -8.54
C THR A 97 5.96 15.43 -9.20
N LEU A 98 6.64 14.48 -8.59
CA LEU A 98 7.84 13.85 -9.18
C LEU A 98 7.54 13.23 -10.55
N TRP A 99 6.38 12.61 -10.71
CA TRP A 99 5.98 12.08 -12.02
C TRP A 99 5.69 13.20 -13.03
N LYS A 100 5.04 14.31 -12.60
CA LYS A 100 4.70 15.44 -13.48
C LYS A 100 5.94 16.20 -13.97
N GLU A 101 6.95 16.36 -13.10
CA GLU A 101 8.16 17.13 -13.37
C GLU A 101 9.28 16.27 -13.96
N GLY A 102 9.25 14.96 -13.73
CA GLY A 102 10.29 14.03 -14.16
C GLY A 102 10.11 13.49 -15.58
N GLU A 103 11.16 12.87 -16.08
CA GLU A 103 11.10 12.13 -17.36
C GLU A 103 10.38 10.81 -17.15
N HIS A 104 9.23 10.66 -17.81
CA HIS A 104 8.47 9.43 -17.78
C HIS A 104 8.46 8.74 -19.15
N GLU A 105 8.49 7.42 -19.13
CA GLU A 105 8.53 6.60 -20.33
C GLU A 105 7.20 5.90 -20.60
N GLU A 106 6.93 5.63 -21.89
CA GLU A 106 5.91 4.64 -22.26
C GLU A 106 6.28 3.28 -21.70
N SER A 107 5.35 2.67 -20.97
CA SER A 107 5.63 1.41 -20.29
C SER A 107 5.90 0.26 -21.27
N LYS A 108 6.77 -0.66 -20.84
CA LYS A 108 7.19 -1.84 -21.61
C LYS A 108 6.64 -3.10 -20.94
N VAL A 109 6.50 -4.15 -21.74
CA VAL A 109 6.14 -5.50 -21.28
C VAL A 109 7.32 -6.41 -21.55
N THR A 110 7.70 -7.21 -20.56
CA THR A 110 8.68 -8.29 -20.72
C THR A 110 7.93 -9.57 -21.05
N SER A 111 8.32 -10.23 -22.13
CA SER A 111 7.76 -11.50 -22.58
C SER A 111 8.87 -12.45 -23.02
N VAL A 112 8.62 -13.74 -22.96
CA VAL A 112 9.53 -14.76 -23.47
C VAL A 112 9.15 -15.07 -24.93
N VAL A 113 10.12 -14.97 -25.81
CA VAL A 113 9.98 -15.31 -27.25
C VAL A 113 11.06 -16.35 -27.57
N GLY A 114 10.65 -17.61 -27.74
CA GLY A 114 11.58 -18.74 -27.73
C GLY A 114 12.26 -18.82 -26.37
N ASP A 115 13.59 -18.92 -26.33
CA ASP A 115 14.40 -18.99 -25.09
C ASP A 115 14.91 -17.62 -24.60
N LYS A 116 14.45 -16.52 -25.21
CA LYS A 116 14.95 -15.18 -24.88
C LYS A 116 13.87 -14.29 -24.26
N GLU A 117 14.24 -13.58 -23.20
CA GLU A 117 13.43 -12.48 -22.69
C GLU A 117 13.55 -11.26 -23.61
N VAL A 118 12.41 -10.71 -24.00
CA VAL A 118 12.30 -9.50 -24.81
C VAL A 118 11.42 -8.48 -24.10
N THR A 119 11.98 -7.31 -23.83
CA THR A 119 11.25 -6.18 -23.27
C THR A 119 10.94 -5.19 -24.38
N ARG A 120 9.66 -4.99 -24.69
CA ARG A 120 9.21 -4.10 -25.77
C ARG A 120 7.91 -3.39 -25.43
N LYS A 121 7.64 -2.29 -26.11
CA LYS A 121 6.31 -1.68 -26.09
C LYS A 121 5.31 -2.66 -26.72
N HIS A 122 4.22 -2.93 -26.01
CA HIS A 122 3.15 -3.79 -26.51
C HIS A 122 1.79 -3.14 -26.22
N THR A 123 1.42 -2.18 -27.06
CA THR A 123 0.24 -1.34 -26.89
C THR A 123 -1.09 -2.08 -26.89
N LYS A 124 -1.15 -3.33 -27.35
CA LYS A 124 -2.35 -4.17 -27.23
C LYS A 124 -2.53 -4.78 -25.83
N VAL A 125 -1.45 -4.84 -25.02
CA VAL A 125 -1.46 -5.42 -23.69
C VAL A 125 -1.43 -4.34 -22.64
N LYS A 126 -0.59 -3.30 -22.82
CA LYS A 126 -0.33 -2.28 -21.82
C LYS A 126 -0.12 -0.93 -22.48
N LYS A 127 -0.82 0.07 -21.99
CA LYS A 127 -0.68 1.45 -22.39
C LYS A 127 -0.77 2.31 -21.12
N ARG A 128 0.33 2.93 -20.71
CA ARG A 128 0.46 3.86 -19.60
C ARG A 128 1.86 4.45 -19.60
N ARG A 129 2.09 5.48 -18.81
CA ARG A 129 3.41 6.09 -18.62
C ARG A 129 3.95 5.78 -17.23
N ASP A 130 5.23 5.43 -17.17
CA ASP A 130 5.92 4.98 -15.96
C ASP A 130 7.07 5.96 -15.63
N PHE A 131 7.16 6.43 -14.39
CA PHE A 131 8.29 7.16 -13.83
C PHE A 131 8.96 6.29 -12.79
N ARG A 132 10.21 5.91 -13.01
CA ARG A 132 10.98 5.09 -12.08
C ARG A 132 11.67 5.96 -11.05
N ILE A 133 11.43 5.73 -9.77
CA ILE A 133 12.11 6.41 -8.67
C ILE A 133 13.54 5.87 -8.59
N MET A 134 14.52 6.75 -8.86
CA MET A 134 15.96 6.40 -8.82
C MET A 134 16.66 6.94 -7.58
N ASP A 135 16.10 7.95 -6.90
CA ASP A 135 16.68 8.52 -5.68
C ASP A 135 16.76 7.49 -4.55
N PRO A 136 17.97 7.18 -4.04
CA PRO A 136 18.14 6.16 -3.00
C PRO A 136 17.54 6.60 -1.64
N GLY A 137 17.51 7.91 -1.36
CA GLY A 137 16.94 8.46 -0.14
C GLY A 137 15.43 8.22 -0.10
N LEU A 138 14.72 8.60 -1.15
CA LEU A 138 13.28 8.37 -1.29
C LEU A 138 12.95 6.88 -1.32
N GLN A 139 13.72 6.05 -2.03
CA GLN A 139 13.54 4.60 -2.00
C GLN A 139 13.61 4.04 -0.58
N LYS A 140 14.59 4.48 0.22
CA LYS A 140 14.74 4.07 1.61
C LYS A 140 13.54 4.50 2.48
N VAL A 141 13.06 5.73 2.31
CA VAL A 141 11.87 6.23 3.01
C VAL A 141 10.65 5.37 2.66
N LEU A 142 10.40 5.12 1.38
CA LEU A 142 9.30 4.28 0.91
C LEU A 142 9.41 2.84 1.45
N GLN A 143 10.59 2.23 1.38
CA GLN A 143 10.83 0.89 1.93
C GLN A 143 10.52 0.81 3.42
N GLN A 144 10.96 1.80 4.20
CA GLN A 144 10.73 1.84 5.63
C GLN A 144 9.26 2.09 5.97
N THR A 145 8.62 3.06 5.31
CA THR A 145 7.23 3.45 5.57
C THR A 145 6.26 2.33 5.18
N ILE A 146 6.39 1.82 3.96
CA ILE A 146 5.54 0.75 3.43
C ILE A 146 5.86 -0.58 4.12
N GLY A 147 7.15 -0.90 4.26
CA GLY A 147 7.60 -2.18 4.81
C GLY A 147 7.14 -2.42 6.25
N ARG A 148 7.21 -1.41 7.12
CA ARG A 148 6.72 -1.52 8.52
C ARG A 148 5.24 -1.88 8.62
N ARG A 149 4.44 -1.47 7.63
CA ARG A 149 2.99 -1.71 7.61
C ARG A 149 2.61 -3.00 6.92
N ILE A 150 3.34 -3.37 5.87
CA ILE A 150 3.01 -4.54 5.06
C ILE A 150 3.64 -5.84 5.60
N ALA A 151 4.88 -5.80 6.09
CA ALA A 151 5.56 -7.01 6.52
C ALA A 151 4.81 -7.80 7.60
N PRO A 152 4.28 -7.18 8.68
CA PRO A 152 3.49 -7.92 9.67
C PRO A 152 2.21 -8.53 9.10
N GLU A 153 1.57 -7.86 8.15
CA GLU A 153 0.34 -8.36 7.54
C GLU A 153 0.60 -9.52 6.56
N LEU A 154 1.68 -9.45 5.80
CA LEU A 154 2.11 -10.57 4.94
C LEU A 154 2.46 -11.81 5.77
N GLU A 155 3.17 -11.63 6.89
CA GLU A 155 3.49 -12.73 7.81
C GLU A 155 2.21 -13.33 8.41
N LYS A 156 1.30 -12.48 8.90
CA LYS A 156 0.05 -12.89 9.54
C LYS A 156 -0.88 -13.67 8.58
N VAL A 157 -1.04 -13.18 7.35
CA VAL A 157 -2.06 -13.69 6.42
C VAL A 157 -1.53 -14.77 5.51
N PHE A 158 -0.28 -14.64 5.05
CA PHE A 158 0.30 -15.52 4.05
C PHE A 158 1.50 -16.32 4.56
N HIS A 159 1.87 -16.21 5.83
CA HIS A 159 3.11 -16.78 6.38
C HIS A 159 4.33 -16.45 5.54
N PHE A 160 4.35 -15.23 5.00
CA PHE A 160 5.40 -14.76 4.11
C PHE A 160 6.21 -13.66 4.80
N GLY A 161 7.38 -14.05 5.31
CA GLY A 161 8.35 -13.17 5.94
C GLY A 161 9.65 -13.08 5.17
N GLY A 162 10.42 -12.02 5.41
CA GLY A 162 11.73 -11.85 4.80
C GLY A 162 11.67 -11.69 3.28
N PHE A 163 11.45 -10.46 2.82
CA PHE A 163 11.45 -10.12 1.40
C PHE A 163 12.34 -8.90 1.13
N ARG A 164 12.69 -8.69 -0.13
CA ARG A 164 13.28 -7.46 -0.61
C ARG A 164 12.33 -6.74 -1.56
N PHE A 165 12.32 -5.43 -1.50
CA PHE A 165 11.63 -4.62 -2.51
C PHE A 165 12.35 -4.72 -3.86
N ASP A 166 11.59 -4.73 -4.93
CA ASP A 166 12.11 -4.53 -6.30
C ASP A 166 12.31 -3.01 -6.53
N ARG A 167 11.80 -2.49 -7.61
CA ARG A 167 11.80 -1.07 -7.94
C ARG A 167 10.52 -0.39 -7.47
N PHE A 168 10.59 0.91 -7.23
CA PHE A 168 9.42 1.76 -7.09
C PHE A 168 9.16 2.51 -8.39
N VAL A 169 7.90 2.48 -8.84
CA VAL A 169 7.48 3.12 -10.09
C VAL A 169 6.18 3.87 -9.86
N VAL A 170 6.17 5.17 -10.11
CA VAL A 170 4.93 5.94 -10.20
C VAL A 170 4.38 5.79 -11.61
N VAL A 171 3.14 5.33 -11.72
CA VAL A 171 2.48 5.10 -13.00
C VAL A 171 1.31 6.03 -13.19
N CYS A 172 1.07 6.43 -14.43
CA CYS A 172 -0.09 7.23 -14.82
C CYS A 172 -0.89 6.52 -15.89
N TYR A 173 -2.19 6.34 -15.61
CA TYR A 173 -3.20 5.95 -16.59
C TYR A 173 -4.06 7.17 -16.89
N ASP A 174 -4.09 7.58 -18.14
CA ASP A 174 -4.75 8.81 -18.62
C ASP A 174 -5.98 8.43 -19.47
N SER A 175 -7.16 8.93 -19.09
CA SER A 175 -8.41 8.67 -19.80
C SER A 175 -8.39 9.24 -21.22
N GLU A 176 -7.78 10.40 -21.46
CA GLU A 176 -7.68 11.02 -22.80
C GLU A 176 -6.85 10.17 -23.75
N ARG A 177 -5.93 9.37 -23.21
CA ARG A 177 -5.11 8.43 -23.98
C ARG A 177 -5.77 7.07 -24.10
N GLY A 178 -6.80 6.77 -23.29
CA GLY A 178 -7.40 5.46 -23.16
C GLY A 178 -6.39 4.43 -22.62
N ASP A 179 -5.68 4.79 -21.55
CA ASP A 179 -4.64 3.94 -20.96
C ASP A 179 -5.23 2.76 -20.18
N TYR A 180 -4.53 1.63 -20.20
CA TYR A 180 -4.96 0.37 -19.55
C TYR A 180 -3.80 -0.59 -19.33
N PHE A 181 -4.03 -1.63 -18.56
CA PHE A 181 -3.18 -2.81 -18.53
C PHE A 181 -4.06 -4.07 -18.49
N ARG A 182 -4.09 -4.79 -19.62
CA ARG A 182 -4.88 -5.98 -19.81
C ARG A 182 -4.50 -7.08 -18.84
N VAL A 183 -5.35 -8.07 -18.79
CA VAL A 183 -5.20 -9.27 -17.96
C VAL A 183 -3.81 -9.89 -18.09
N HIS A 184 -3.11 -10.09 -16.97
CA HIS A 184 -1.75 -10.64 -16.92
C HIS A 184 -1.39 -11.18 -15.53
N ARG A 185 -0.22 -11.80 -15.44
CA ARG A 185 0.49 -12.18 -14.21
C ARG A 185 1.86 -11.51 -14.21
N ASP A 186 2.39 -11.20 -13.01
CA ASP A 186 3.61 -10.38 -12.88
C ASP A 186 4.92 -11.18 -12.84
N ASN A 187 4.85 -12.52 -12.76
CA ASN A 187 6.00 -13.40 -12.51
C ASN A 187 6.23 -14.46 -13.60
N LEU A 188 5.76 -14.23 -14.82
CA LEU A 188 5.84 -15.23 -15.91
C LEU A 188 7.19 -15.29 -16.63
N SER A 189 8.08 -14.31 -16.42
CA SER A 189 9.39 -14.32 -17.07
C SER A 189 10.50 -14.71 -16.10
N PRO A 190 11.64 -15.27 -16.57
CA PRO A 190 12.76 -15.64 -15.72
C PRO A 190 13.25 -14.51 -14.81
N SER A 191 13.31 -13.27 -15.33
CA SER A 191 13.73 -12.09 -14.55
C SER A 191 12.72 -11.64 -13.49
N THR A 192 11.49 -12.17 -13.53
CA THR A 192 10.42 -11.82 -12.60
C THR A 192 9.91 -13.00 -11.78
N ALA A 193 10.43 -14.20 -12.00
CA ALA A 193 9.95 -15.44 -11.37
C ALA A 193 10.03 -15.42 -9.83
N ASP A 194 10.97 -14.67 -9.26
CA ASP A 194 11.13 -14.50 -7.81
C ASP A 194 10.23 -13.41 -7.20
N ARG A 195 9.35 -12.75 -7.98
CA ARG A 195 8.32 -11.86 -7.47
C ARG A 195 7.22 -12.67 -6.81
N ALA A 196 7.12 -12.59 -5.50
CA ALA A 196 6.08 -13.25 -4.74
C ALA A 196 4.79 -12.43 -4.69
N PHE A 197 4.90 -11.16 -4.32
CA PHE A 197 3.76 -10.26 -4.19
C PHE A 197 3.99 -8.95 -4.93
N ALA A 198 2.89 -8.35 -5.39
CA ALA A 198 2.81 -7.02 -5.94
C ALA A 198 2.08 -6.09 -4.98
N LEU A 199 2.47 -4.82 -4.94
CA LEU A 199 1.73 -3.72 -4.33
C LEU A 199 1.33 -2.74 -5.41
N THR A 200 0.03 -2.44 -5.48
CA THR A 200 -0.52 -1.28 -6.19
C THR A 200 -1.09 -0.32 -5.15
N LEU A 201 -0.51 0.85 -5.00
CA LEU A 201 -0.92 1.89 -4.05
C LEU A 201 -1.50 3.08 -4.81
N ASN A 202 -2.76 3.44 -4.53
CA ASN A 202 -3.43 4.55 -5.18
C ASN A 202 -2.99 5.89 -4.58
N LEU A 203 -2.74 6.90 -5.43
CA LEU A 203 -2.27 8.21 -5.00
C LEU A 203 -3.36 9.30 -5.01
N ASN A 204 -4.39 9.19 -5.88
CA ASN A 204 -5.39 10.25 -6.10
C ASN A 204 -6.77 9.73 -6.53
N VAL A 205 -7.36 8.81 -5.78
CA VAL A 205 -8.64 8.16 -6.15
C VAL A 205 -9.78 9.14 -6.35
N GLU A 206 -9.76 10.26 -5.68
CA GLU A 206 -10.79 11.29 -5.70
C GLU A 206 -10.81 12.11 -7.02
N GLU A 207 -9.76 11.97 -7.86
CA GLU A 207 -9.55 12.78 -9.07
C GLU A 207 -9.82 12.01 -10.38
N TYR A 208 -10.22 10.74 -10.31
CA TYR A 208 -10.47 9.94 -11.52
C TYR A 208 -11.62 8.95 -11.34
N THR A 209 -12.12 8.44 -12.46
CA THR A 209 -13.13 7.37 -12.49
C THR A 209 -12.63 6.18 -13.30
N GLY A 210 -13.01 4.98 -12.92
CA GLY A 210 -12.49 3.73 -13.51
C GLY A 210 -11.13 3.35 -12.94
N GLY A 211 -10.36 2.56 -13.69
CA GLY A 211 -9.01 2.17 -13.30
C GLY A 211 -8.91 1.20 -12.12
N GLU A 212 -10.02 0.59 -11.72
CA GLU A 212 -10.05 -0.38 -10.62
C GLU A 212 -9.23 -1.62 -10.98
N LEU A 213 -8.71 -2.33 -9.97
CA LEU A 213 -8.13 -3.64 -10.15
C LEU A 213 -9.22 -4.72 -10.11
N VAL A 214 -9.10 -5.71 -11.00
CA VAL A 214 -9.96 -6.89 -11.02
C VAL A 214 -9.12 -8.16 -11.05
N PHE A 215 -9.65 -9.24 -10.47
CA PHE A 215 -9.04 -10.57 -10.42
C PHE A 215 -10.01 -11.58 -11.02
N PRO A 216 -9.99 -11.80 -12.34
CA PRO A 216 -11.03 -12.57 -13.04
C PRO A 216 -11.19 -14.03 -12.57
N GLU A 217 -10.14 -14.61 -11.99
CA GLU A 217 -10.21 -15.96 -11.39
C GLU A 217 -11.13 -16.03 -10.16
N TYR A 218 -11.44 -14.86 -9.54
CA TYR A 218 -12.20 -14.75 -8.29
C TYR A 218 -13.49 -13.94 -8.44
N GLY A 219 -13.96 -13.74 -9.67
CA GLY A 219 -15.24 -13.08 -9.94
C GLY A 219 -15.11 -11.63 -10.42
N PRO A 220 -16.25 -10.93 -10.53
CA PRO A 220 -16.31 -9.61 -11.19
C PRO A 220 -16.00 -8.44 -10.26
N HIS A 221 -15.59 -8.70 -9.02
CA HIS A 221 -15.40 -7.64 -8.03
C HIS A 221 -14.26 -6.70 -8.40
N LYS A 222 -14.48 -5.41 -8.14
CA LYS A 222 -13.54 -4.33 -8.38
C LYS A 222 -12.91 -3.88 -7.08
N TYR A 223 -11.61 -3.64 -7.09
CA TYR A 223 -10.82 -3.29 -5.91
C TYR A 223 -10.18 -1.92 -6.09
N GLN A 224 -10.53 -0.97 -5.21
CA GLN A 224 -10.02 0.40 -5.25
C GLN A 224 -9.94 0.98 -3.83
N PRO A 225 -8.87 0.72 -3.06
CA PRO A 225 -8.63 1.42 -1.80
C PRO A 225 -8.53 2.93 -2.02
N LYS A 226 -8.88 3.72 -0.99
CA LYS A 226 -8.74 5.18 -0.99
C LYS A 226 -7.30 5.61 -1.27
N SER A 227 -7.10 6.90 -1.58
CA SER A 227 -5.76 7.49 -1.74
C SER A 227 -4.89 7.24 -0.52
N GLY A 228 -3.60 6.95 -0.74
CA GLY A 228 -2.66 6.47 0.27
C GLY A 228 -2.82 5.01 0.67
N GLY A 229 -3.90 4.33 0.24
CA GLY A 229 -4.11 2.90 0.44
C GLY A 229 -3.67 2.06 -0.76
N GLY A 230 -3.46 0.77 -0.54
CA GLY A 230 -2.98 -0.14 -1.56
C GLY A 230 -3.59 -1.53 -1.50
N ILE A 231 -3.35 -2.29 -2.55
CA ILE A 231 -3.70 -3.70 -2.67
C ILE A 231 -2.42 -4.49 -2.76
N VAL A 232 -2.25 -5.47 -1.88
CA VAL A 232 -1.17 -6.46 -1.94
C VAL A 232 -1.76 -7.77 -2.38
N PHE A 233 -1.18 -8.37 -3.42
CA PHE A 233 -1.64 -9.62 -4.00
C PHE A 233 -0.48 -10.44 -4.56
N SER A 234 -0.66 -11.76 -4.66
CA SER A 234 0.35 -12.64 -5.25
C SER A 234 0.57 -12.30 -6.72
N CYS A 235 1.83 -12.21 -7.14
CA CYS A 235 2.21 -12.00 -8.55
C CYS A 235 1.72 -13.12 -9.49
N SER A 236 1.32 -14.26 -8.92
CA SER A 236 0.76 -15.39 -9.67
C SER A 236 -0.75 -15.26 -9.92
N LEU A 237 -1.44 -14.29 -9.32
CA LEU A 237 -2.85 -14.03 -9.61
C LEU A 237 -3.01 -13.35 -10.96
N LEU A 238 -3.98 -13.83 -11.74
CA LEU A 238 -4.42 -13.16 -12.96
C LEU A 238 -5.14 -11.87 -12.55
N HIS A 239 -4.69 -10.73 -13.08
CA HIS A 239 -5.26 -9.44 -12.74
C HIS A 239 -5.24 -8.46 -13.91
N GLU A 240 -6.07 -7.44 -13.83
CA GLU A 240 -6.19 -6.37 -14.83
C GLU A 240 -6.41 -5.03 -14.12
N ALA A 241 -5.78 -3.97 -14.65
CA ALA A 241 -6.18 -2.61 -14.34
C ALA A 241 -7.16 -2.13 -15.43
N LEU A 242 -8.41 -1.93 -15.05
CA LEU A 242 -9.46 -1.48 -15.97
C LEU A 242 -9.11 -0.10 -16.56
N PRO A 243 -9.66 0.25 -17.71
CA PRO A 243 -9.48 1.58 -18.29
C PRO A 243 -9.93 2.68 -17.34
N VAL A 244 -9.15 3.77 -17.26
CA VAL A 244 -9.59 5.02 -16.64
C VAL A 244 -10.55 5.70 -17.60
N THR A 245 -11.77 6.03 -17.13
CA THR A 245 -12.82 6.61 -17.95
C THR A 245 -12.86 8.13 -17.88
N GLN A 246 -12.36 8.72 -16.78
CA GLN A 246 -12.25 10.17 -16.59
C GLN A 246 -11.02 10.48 -15.72
N GLY A 247 -10.32 11.56 -16.06
CA GLY A 247 -9.16 12.05 -15.30
C GLY A 247 -7.91 11.20 -15.50
N ARG A 248 -6.99 11.30 -14.53
CA ARG A 248 -5.70 10.61 -14.53
C ARG A 248 -5.52 9.85 -13.22
N ARG A 249 -5.37 8.53 -13.32
CA ARG A 249 -5.04 7.67 -12.17
C ARG A 249 -3.53 7.62 -11.99
N PHE A 250 -3.07 8.07 -10.82
CA PHE A 250 -1.69 7.85 -10.37
C PHE A 250 -1.63 6.73 -9.34
N ALA A 251 -0.63 5.85 -9.47
CA ALA A 251 -0.39 4.80 -8.51
C ALA A 251 1.12 4.53 -8.33
N LEU A 252 1.52 4.19 -7.11
CA LEU A 252 2.86 3.69 -6.82
C LEU A 252 2.85 2.16 -6.90
N LEU A 253 3.73 1.59 -7.71
CA LEU A 253 3.90 0.16 -7.87
C LEU A 253 5.26 -0.30 -7.33
N THR A 254 5.25 -1.43 -6.64
CA THR A 254 6.46 -2.18 -6.30
C THR A 254 6.15 -3.67 -6.18
N PHE A 255 7.20 -4.49 -6.11
CA PHE A 255 7.08 -5.93 -5.92
C PHE A 255 7.91 -6.37 -4.71
N PHE A 256 7.46 -7.42 -4.07
CA PHE A 256 8.19 -8.10 -3.00
C PHE A 256 8.78 -9.38 -3.58
N ARG A 257 10.11 -9.43 -3.62
CA ARG A 257 10.85 -10.58 -4.12
C ARG A 257 11.23 -11.48 -2.96
N THR A 258 11.21 -12.78 -3.19
CA THR A 258 11.74 -13.75 -2.23
C THR A 258 13.21 -13.46 -1.97
N LEU A 259 13.63 -13.61 -0.73
CA LEU A 259 15.05 -13.73 -0.43
C LEU A 259 15.48 -15.10 -0.96
N ASN A 260 16.36 -15.12 -1.97
CA ASN A 260 16.98 -16.38 -2.40
C ASN A 260 17.70 -16.96 -1.19
N ASN A 261 17.14 -17.97 -0.55
CA ASN A 261 17.89 -18.89 0.26
C ASN A 261 18.76 -19.70 -0.71
N GLN A 262 19.82 -19.07 -1.21
CA GLN A 262 20.93 -19.85 -1.74
C GLN A 262 21.58 -20.51 -0.53
N GLN A 263 21.60 -21.83 -0.56
CA GLN A 263 22.24 -22.80 0.35
C GLN A 263 21.35 -23.31 1.50
N LYS A 264 20.61 -24.34 1.20
CA LYS A 264 20.61 -25.53 2.02
C LYS A 264 21.12 -26.69 1.18
#